data_00f9946fe64a26d92033dd1074a48da7
#
_entry.id   00f9946fe64a26d92033dd1074a48da7
#
_cell.length_a   1.000
_cell.length_b   1.000
_cell.length_c   1.000
_cell.angle_alpha   90.00
_cell.angle_beta   90.00
_cell.angle_gamma   90.00
#
_symmetry.space_group_name_H-M   'P 1'
#
loop_
_entity.id
_entity.type
_entity.pdbx_description
1 polymer ?
#
loop_
_entity_poly.entity_id
_entity_poly.type
_entity_poly.pdbx_seq_one_letter_code
_entity_poly.pdbx_strand_id
1 'polypeptide(L)'
;MNKLNLIHDYYVYCDVLHQKWFDKTLQYEDNFEEIFQIDYSPEPYFVLKNGSNPLFMLLTNPGAGMDFQKHENFEKSDYKAFSNILGDIYTSEQFKKDGGANAHRRLIKSIAWANHLGYNSIVNIETIPFHSRNLNKSKALDIIGKSWVLSRYQEVLRNFLVNKPVLIVAACSSKTSITLNTIKNSKWLMYQAELANINIENLKFKELTKKNGKV
;
A
#
# COMPACT_ATOMS: atom_id res chain seq x y z
N MET A 1 -24.93 9.92 -9.58
CA MET A 1 -23.51 10.34 -9.63
C MET A 1 -22.78 9.67 -8.48
N ASN A 2 -21.70 8.92 -8.73
CA ASN A 2 -21.02 8.18 -7.68
C ASN A 2 -20.25 9.18 -6.78
N LYS A 3 -20.56 9.22 -5.47
CA LYS A 3 -19.93 10.14 -4.51
C LYS A 3 -18.40 10.07 -4.51
N LEU A 4 -17.81 8.91 -4.82
CA LEU A 4 -16.36 8.75 -4.91
C LEU A 4 -15.71 9.66 -5.97
N ASN A 5 -16.41 9.99 -7.04
CA ASN A 5 -15.86 10.81 -8.12
C ASN A 5 -15.65 12.29 -7.74
N LEU A 6 -16.25 12.74 -6.65
CA LEU A 6 -16.16 14.13 -6.18
C LEU A 6 -15.13 14.35 -5.07
N ILE A 7 -14.52 13.27 -4.56
CA ILE A 7 -13.59 13.34 -3.42
C ILE A 7 -12.16 13.46 -3.95
N HIS A 8 -11.48 14.54 -3.59
CA HIS A 8 -10.08 14.80 -3.94
C HIS A 8 -9.11 14.58 -2.77
N ASP A 9 -9.59 14.63 -1.53
CA ASP A 9 -8.79 14.29 -0.36
C ASP A 9 -8.61 12.77 -0.23
N TYR A 10 -7.36 12.33 -0.13
CA TYR A 10 -7.01 10.91 -0.11
C TYR A 10 -7.59 10.16 1.09
N TYR A 11 -7.48 10.74 2.28
CA TYR A 11 -7.98 10.07 3.48
C TYR A 11 -9.49 9.99 3.52
N VAL A 12 -10.18 11.07 3.12
CA VAL A 12 -11.63 11.07 2.95
C VAL A 12 -12.06 10.06 1.88
N TYR A 13 -11.31 9.96 0.80
CA TYR A 13 -11.59 8.96 -0.24
C TYR A 13 -11.47 7.53 0.32
N CYS A 14 -10.43 7.23 1.10
CA CYS A 14 -10.22 5.93 1.72
C CYS A 14 -11.36 5.57 2.69
N ASP A 15 -11.81 6.52 3.50
CA ASP A 15 -12.95 6.32 4.41
C ASP A 15 -14.23 5.99 3.64
N VAL A 16 -14.52 6.73 2.57
CA VAL A 16 -15.72 6.49 1.74
C VAL A 16 -15.60 5.19 0.94
N LEU A 17 -14.41 4.84 0.46
CA LEU A 17 -14.16 3.55 -0.21
C LEU A 17 -14.49 2.39 0.74
N HIS A 18 -13.94 2.46 1.96
CA HIS A 18 -14.18 1.47 3.00
C HIS A 18 -15.65 1.39 3.40
N GLN A 19 -16.31 2.54 3.61
CA GLN A 19 -17.74 2.59 3.93
C GLN A 19 -18.60 1.94 2.84
N LYS A 20 -18.31 2.23 1.56
CA LYS A 20 -19.04 1.63 0.43
C LYS A 20 -18.82 0.12 0.34
N TRP A 21 -17.61 -0.34 0.64
CA TRP A 21 -17.34 -1.77 0.74
C TRP A 21 -18.16 -2.40 1.88
N PHE A 22 -18.15 -1.79 3.07
CA PHE A 22 -18.90 -2.26 4.23
C PHE A 22 -20.42 -2.32 3.98
N ASP A 23 -20.97 -1.28 3.35
CA ASP A 23 -22.39 -1.19 3.02
C ASP A 23 -22.77 -2.05 1.77
N LYS A 24 -21.83 -2.80 1.20
CA LYS A 24 -22.00 -3.58 -0.05
C LYS A 24 -22.51 -2.74 -1.23
N THR A 25 -22.18 -1.47 -1.27
CA THR A 25 -22.56 -0.53 -2.34
C THR A 25 -21.44 -0.20 -3.31
N LEU A 26 -20.26 -0.79 -3.09
CA LEU A 26 -19.13 -0.70 -4.01
C LEU A 26 -19.39 -1.66 -5.20
N GLN A 27 -19.40 -1.09 -6.39
CA GLN A 27 -19.58 -1.86 -7.62
C GLN A 27 -18.21 -2.17 -8.22
N TYR A 28 -18.06 -3.37 -8.71
CA TYR A 28 -16.86 -3.85 -9.38
C TYR A 28 -17.17 -4.19 -10.83
N GLU A 29 -16.17 -4.11 -11.68
CA GLU A 29 -16.24 -4.54 -13.06
C GLU A 29 -16.16 -6.06 -13.17
N ASP A 30 -16.56 -6.59 -14.32
CA ASP A 30 -16.43 -8.00 -14.64
C ASP A 30 -15.00 -8.49 -14.45
N ASN A 31 -14.82 -9.66 -13.88
CA ASN A 31 -13.54 -10.30 -13.57
C ASN A 31 -12.69 -9.64 -12.45
N PHE A 32 -13.20 -8.62 -11.76
CA PHE A 32 -12.47 -8.02 -10.63
C PHE A 32 -12.22 -9.05 -9.51
N GLU A 33 -13.22 -9.86 -9.22
CA GLU A 33 -13.18 -10.91 -8.19
C GLU A 33 -12.26 -12.10 -8.54
N GLU A 34 -11.92 -12.28 -9.82
CA GLU A 34 -10.95 -13.30 -10.23
C GLU A 34 -9.52 -12.99 -9.75
N ILE A 35 -9.25 -11.71 -9.46
CA ILE A 35 -7.93 -11.21 -9.07
C ILE A 35 -7.91 -10.76 -7.62
N PHE A 36 -8.98 -10.10 -7.17
CA PHE A 36 -9.06 -9.50 -5.85
C PHE A 36 -10.07 -10.19 -4.94
N GLN A 37 -9.72 -10.26 -3.67
CA GLN A 37 -10.57 -10.81 -2.62
C GLN A 37 -11.49 -9.71 -2.09
N ILE A 38 -12.65 -9.52 -2.71
CA ILE A 38 -13.60 -8.43 -2.38
C ILE A 38 -14.33 -8.62 -1.05
N ASP A 39 -14.33 -9.83 -0.50
CA ASP A 39 -14.92 -10.13 0.82
C ASP A 39 -14.08 -9.57 1.98
N TYR A 40 -12.87 -9.10 1.69
CA TYR A 40 -11.97 -8.50 2.67
C TYR A 40 -11.97 -6.98 2.55
N SER A 41 -11.88 -6.32 3.71
CA SER A 41 -11.80 -4.86 3.77
C SER A 41 -10.69 -4.31 2.86
N PRO A 42 -10.97 -3.30 2.02
CA PRO A 42 -9.88 -2.61 1.32
C PRO A 42 -8.89 -2.03 2.32
N GLU A 43 -7.62 -2.08 1.97
CA GLU A 43 -6.52 -1.62 2.81
C GLU A 43 -5.66 -0.60 2.04
N PRO A 44 -6.18 0.63 1.81
CA PRO A 44 -5.47 1.64 1.05
C PRO A 44 -4.20 2.14 1.74
N TYR A 45 -4.19 2.21 3.06
CA TYR A 45 -3.03 2.58 3.85
C TYR A 45 -3.13 2.03 5.28
N PHE A 46 -1.99 1.97 5.97
CA PHE A 46 -1.94 1.79 7.42
C PHE A 46 -0.76 2.52 8.04
N VAL A 47 -0.90 2.92 9.30
CA VAL A 47 0.09 3.71 10.02
C VAL A 47 0.95 2.78 10.86
N LEU A 48 2.24 2.61 10.51
CA LEU A 48 3.18 1.82 11.29
C LEU A 48 3.72 2.55 12.51
N LYS A 49 3.86 3.86 12.39
CA LYS A 49 4.38 4.71 13.45
C LYS A 49 3.82 6.11 13.29
N ASN A 50 3.14 6.59 14.32
CA ASN A 50 2.63 7.95 14.36
C ASN A 50 3.73 8.97 14.64
N GLY A 51 3.64 10.13 14.01
CA GLY A 51 4.56 11.25 14.20
C GLY A 51 4.26 12.41 13.25
N SER A 52 4.95 13.50 13.41
CA SER A 52 4.70 14.76 12.65
C SER A 52 5.41 14.84 11.30
N ASN A 53 6.42 13.98 11.07
CA ASN A 53 7.22 13.96 9.83
C ASN A 53 7.14 12.58 9.17
N PRO A 54 6.11 12.31 8.36
CA PRO A 54 5.86 11.00 7.78
C PRO A 54 6.73 10.72 6.55
N LEU A 55 7.25 9.49 6.47
CA LEU A 55 7.69 8.86 5.24
C LEU A 55 6.56 7.99 4.69
N PHE A 56 6.20 8.18 3.44
CA PHE A 56 5.18 7.38 2.76
C PHE A 56 5.86 6.22 2.04
N MET A 57 5.50 4.99 2.41
CA MET A 57 6.04 3.79 1.77
C MET A 57 5.03 3.21 0.80
N LEU A 58 5.34 3.26 -0.48
CA LEU A 58 4.47 2.72 -1.53
C LEU A 58 4.73 1.22 -1.70
N LEU A 59 3.74 0.43 -1.34
CA LEU A 59 3.70 -1.03 -1.46
C LEU A 59 2.94 -1.44 -2.73
N THR A 60 2.73 -2.73 -2.93
CA THR A 60 2.02 -3.26 -4.11
C THR A 60 0.53 -3.44 -3.83
N ASN A 61 0.21 -4.32 -2.89
CA ASN A 61 -1.13 -4.61 -2.40
C ASN A 61 -1.05 -5.33 -1.05
N PRO A 62 -2.13 -5.41 -0.28
CA PRO A 62 -2.11 -5.98 1.07
C PRO A 62 -1.73 -7.47 1.16
N GLY A 63 -1.75 -8.20 0.04
CA GLY A 63 -1.57 -9.65 0.04
C GLY A 63 -2.87 -10.39 0.30
N ALA A 64 -2.81 -11.60 0.88
CA ALA A 64 -4.01 -12.33 1.26
C ALA A 64 -4.69 -11.70 2.48
N GLY A 65 -6.01 -11.57 2.42
CA GLY A 65 -6.80 -11.06 3.55
C GLY A 65 -6.76 -11.99 4.76
N MET A 66 -6.90 -11.43 5.94
CA MET A 66 -6.94 -12.13 7.23
C MET A 66 -8.39 -12.21 7.74
N ASP A 67 -8.70 -13.22 8.55
CA ASP A 67 -10.08 -13.47 8.98
C ASP A 67 -10.76 -12.27 9.64
N PHE A 68 -10.06 -11.48 10.44
CA PHE A 68 -10.62 -10.28 11.05
C PHE A 68 -10.96 -9.16 10.05
N GLN A 69 -10.44 -9.24 8.80
CA GLN A 69 -10.72 -8.28 7.73
C GLN A 69 -11.91 -8.71 6.85
N LYS A 70 -12.43 -9.92 7.05
CA LYS A 70 -13.61 -10.37 6.31
C LYS A 70 -14.83 -9.55 6.70
N HIS A 71 -15.68 -9.30 5.71
CA HIS A 71 -16.91 -8.53 5.90
C HIS A 71 -17.78 -9.03 7.06
N GLU A 72 -17.89 -10.33 7.24
CA GLU A 72 -18.68 -10.97 8.29
C GLU A 72 -18.15 -10.74 9.72
N ASN A 73 -16.83 -10.48 9.84
CA ASN A 73 -16.13 -10.28 11.11
C ASN A 73 -15.81 -8.81 11.39
N PHE A 74 -16.17 -7.91 10.46
CA PHE A 74 -15.78 -6.52 10.50
C PHE A 74 -16.81 -5.68 11.24
N GLU A 75 -16.39 -5.01 12.31
CA GLU A 75 -17.20 -4.01 12.98
C GLU A 75 -17.09 -2.66 12.26
N LYS A 76 -18.23 -1.96 12.12
CA LYS A 76 -18.26 -0.66 11.47
C LYS A 76 -17.42 0.34 12.24
N SER A 77 -16.31 0.75 11.63
CA SER A 77 -15.43 1.81 12.15
C SER A 77 -15.01 2.74 11.00
N ASP A 78 -14.57 3.95 11.33
CA ASP A 78 -13.90 4.75 10.31
C ASP A 78 -12.55 4.13 9.94
N TYR A 79 -12.15 4.29 8.67
CA TYR A 79 -10.92 3.68 8.20
C TYR A 79 -9.67 4.27 8.87
N LYS A 80 -9.72 5.51 9.31
CA LYS A 80 -8.60 6.17 9.98
C LYS A 80 -8.27 5.50 11.31
N ALA A 81 -9.29 5.15 12.12
CA ALA A 81 -9.08 4.38 13.34
C ALA A 81 -8.56 2.98 13.02
N PHE A 82 -9.16 2.30 12.04
CA PHE A 82 -8.75 0.97 11.61
C PHE A 82 -7.32 0.92 11.08
N SER A 83 -6.87 1.91 10.34
CA SER A 83 -5.50 1.98 9.80
C SER A 83 -4.41 2.02 10.88
N ASN A 84 -4.69 2.61 12.04
CA ASN A 84 -3.79 2.58 13.19
C ASN A 84 -3.76 1.18 13.83
N ILE A 85 -4.93 0.55 13.99
CA ILE A 85 -5.04 -0.82 14.51
C ILE A 85 -4.27 -1.80 13.62
N LEU A 86 -4.37 -1.67 12.30
CA LEU A 86 -3.61 -2.50 11.36
C LEU A 86 -2.09 -2.39 11.58
N GLY A 87 -1.57 -1.19 11.80
CA GLY A 87 -0.16 -0.99 12.10
C GLY A 87 0.29 -1.74 13.35
N ASP A 88 -0.50 -1.69 14.42
CA ASP A 88 -0.24 -2.40 15.67
C ASP A 88 -0.32 -3.92 15.48
N ILE A 89 -1.33 -4.42 14.75
CA ILE A 89 -1.46 -5.84 14.42
C ILE A 89 -0.24 -6.33 13.66
N TYR A 90 0.14 -5.66 12.57
CA TYR A 90 1.23 -6.09 11.69
C TYR A 90 2.61 -6.00 12.32
N THR A 91 2.78 -5.21 13.37
CA THR A 91 4.02 -5.13 14.16
C THR A 91 4.00 -6.01 15.41
N SER A 92 2.91 -6.71 15.69
CA SER A 92 2.77 -7.58 16.86
C SER A 92 3.56 -8.90 16.72
N GLU A 93 3.98 -9.44 17.86
CA GLU A 93 4.57 -10.79 17.93
C GLU A 93 3.56 -11.89 17.57
N GLN A 94 2.25 -11.65 17.77
CA GLN A 94 1.21 -12.59 17.38
C GLN A 94 1.14 -12.73 15.86
N PHE A 95 1.08 -11.62 15.11
CA PHE A 95 1.12 -11.63 13.64
C PHE A 95 2.34 -12.37 13.09
N LYS A 96 3.51 -12.17 13.72
CA LYS A 96 4.74 -12.87 13.36
C LYS A 96 4.61 -14.38 13.53
N LYS A 97 3.97 -14.85 14.62
CA LYS A 97 3.76 -16.28 14.90
C LYS A 97 2.73 -16.91 13.97
N ASP A 98 1.70 -16.15 13.59
CA ASP A 98 0.59 -16.61 12.74
C ASP A 98 0.95 -16.68 11.24
N GLY A 99 2.23 -16.74 10.92
CA GLY A 99 2.74 -16.87 9.54
C GLY A 99 3.18 -15.54 8.91
N GLY A 100 2.97 -14.41 9.57
CA GLY A 100 3.36 -13.09 9.11
C GLY A 100 4.85 -12.74 9.26
N ALA A 101 5.73 -13.68 9.63
CA ALA A 101 7.11 -13.43 10.02
C ALA A 101 7.93 -12.63 8.98
N ASN A 102 7.74 -12.87 7.69
CA ASN A 102 8.46 -12.15 6.64
C ASN A 102 7.94 -10.71 6.48
N ALA A 103 6.64 -10.52 6.53
CA ALA A 103 6.02 -9.19 6.50
C ALA A 103 6.40 -8.39 7.76
N HIS A 104 6.21 -8.96 8.94
CA HIS A 104 6.62 -8.36 10.22
C HIS A 104 8.07 -7.87 10.18
N ARG A 105 9.02 -8.74 9.80
CA ARG A 105 10.44 -8.37 9.70
C ARG A 105 10.68 -7.20 8.76
N ARG A 106 9.98 -7.16 7.62
CA ARG A 106 10.07 -6.07 6.65
C ARG A 106 9.55 -4.76 7.25
N LEU A 107 8.40 -4.80 7.93
CA LEU A 107 7.78 -3.64 8.53
C LEU A 107 8.63 -3.06 9.68
N ILE A 108 9.15 -3.89 10.56
CA ILE A 108 10.08 -3.45 11.63
C ILE A 108 11.34 -2.81 11.05
N LYS A 109 11.90 -3.38 9.99
CA LYS A 109 13.04 -2.74 9.28
C LYS A 109 12.67 -1.42 8.65
N SER A 110 11.45 -1.28 8.15
CA SER A 110 10.98 -0.01 7.58
C SER A 110 10.97 1.10 8.61
N ILE A 111 10.59 0.80 9.85
CA ILE A 111 10.64 1.76 10.97
C ILE A 111 12.08 2.20 11.23
N ALA A 112 13.02 1.26 11.26
CA ALA A 112 14.43 1.59 11.46
C ALA A 112 14.99 2.44 10.29
N TRP A 113 14.58 2.15 9.06
CA TRP A 113 14.98 2.93 7.87
C TRP A 113 14.43 4.35 7.89
N ALA A 114 13.16 4.54 8.25
CA ALA A 114 12.58 5.87 8.35
C ALA A 114 13.31 6.72 9.40
N ASN A 115 13.58 6.16 10.57
CA ASN A 115 14.36 6.82 11.62
C ASN A 115 15.75 7.22 11.11
N HIS A 116 16.44 6.31 10.40
CA HIS A 116 17.78 6.59 9.81
C HIS A 116 17.73 7.73 8.78
N LEU A 117 16.62 7.85 8.04
CA LEU A 117 16.40 8.90 7.05
C LEU A 117 15.89 10.23 7.67
N GLY A 118 15.70 10.28 8.99
CA GLY A 118 15.24 11.47 9.71
C GLY A 118 13.73 11.64 9.78
N TYR A 119 12.96 10.57 9.45
CA TYR A 119 11.50 10.57 9.57
C TYR A 119 11.09 9.94 10.90
N ASN A 120 10.09 10.53 11.55
CA ASN A 120 9.57 10.02 12.83
C ASN A 120 8.20 9.35 12.71
N SER A 121 7.65 9.28 11.51
CA SER A 121 6.38 8.62 11.18
C SER A 121 6.50 7.80 9.90
N ILE A 122 5.72 6.73 9.80
CA ILE A 122 5.64 5.90 8.59
C ILE A 122 4.18 5.60 8.31
N VAL A 123 3.79 5.90 7.08
CA VAL A 123 2.50 5.52 6.52
C VAL A 123 2.77 4.58 5.34
N ASN A 124 2.36 3.33 5.46
CA ASN A 124 2.34 2.43 4.31
C ASN A 124 1.12 2.73 3.46
N ILE A 125 1.33 2.78 2.16
CA ILE A 125 0.27 3.01 1.16
C ILE A 125 0.31 1.86 0.17
N GLU A 126 -0.81 1.23 -0.05
CA GLU A 126 -0.94 0.19 -1.07
C GLU A 126 -1.23 0.82 -2.43
N THR A 127 -0.47 0.41 -3.45
CA THR A 127 -0.73 0.85 -4.83
C THR A 127 -2.11 0.35 -5.29
N ILE A 128 -2.49 -0.84 -4.87
CA ILE A 128 -3.82 -1.42 -5.08
C ILE A 128 -4.39 -1.73 -3.70
N PRO A 129 -5.54 -1.15 -3.31
CA PRO A 129 -6.05 -1.28 -1.94
C PRO A 129 -6.75 -2.61 -1.65
N PHE A 130 -6.91 -3.49 -2.64
CA PHE A 130 -7.62 -4.74 -2.51
C PHE A 130 -6.68 -5.93 -2.29
N HIS A 131 -7.11 -6.86 -1.46
CA HIS A 131 -6.38 -8.08 -1.15
C HIS A 131 -6.30 -9.01 -2.37
N SER A 132 -5.17 -9.72 -2.49
CA SER A 132 -5.04 -10.84 -3.44
C SER A 132 -4.03 -11.85 -2.92
N ARG A 133 -4.24 -13.15 -3.17
CA ARG A 133 -3.28 -14.20 -2.77
C ARG A 133 -2.02 -14.17 -3.63
N ASN A 134 -2.21 -14.00 -4.94
CA ASN A 134 -1.13 -14.05 -5.93
C ASN A 134 -1.33 -12.96 -6.98
N LEU A 135 -0.87 -11.75 -6.70
CA LEU A 135 -1.01 -10.64 -7.65
C LEU A 135 -0.08 -10.82 -8.86
N ASN A 136 -0.66 -11.05 -10.01
CA ASN A 136 0.06 -10.90 -11.27
C ASN A 136 0.14 -9.41 -11.63
N LYS A 137 1.33 -8.82 -11.52
CA LYS A 137 1.54 -7.38 -11.72
C LYS A 137 1.19 -6.90 -13.13
N SER A 138 1.38 -7.73 -14.17
CA SER A 138 0.98 -7.37 -15.53
C SER A 138 -0.54 -7.31 -15.68
N LYS A 139 -1.25 -8.33 -15.17
CA LYS A 139 -2.73 -8.31 -15.14
C LYS A 139 -3.26 -7.16 -14.28
N ALA A 140 -2.58 -6.85 -13.17
CA ALA A 140 -2.97 -5.74 -12.30
C ALA A 140 -2.90 -4.39 -13.03
N LEU A 141 -1.86 -4.15 -13.83
CA LEU A 141 -1.76 -2.92 -14.64
C LEU A 141 -2.89 -2.82 -15.67
N ASP A 142 -3.23 -3.94 -16.32
CA ASP A 142 -4.34 -3.97 -17.29
C ASP A 142 -5.68 -3.65 -16.63
N ILE A 143 -5.90 -4.15 -15.40
CA ILE A 143 -7.14 -3.89 -14.66
C ILE A 143 -7.18 -2.47 -14.11
N ILE A 144 -6.09 -1.94 -13.60
CA ILE A 144 -6.03 -0.53 -13.14
C ILE A 144 -6.53 0.41 -14.23
N GLY A 145 -6.13 0.17 -15.48
CA GLY A 145 -6.56 1.01 -16.62
C GLY A 145 -8.04 0.84 -17.01
N LYS A 146 -8.68 -0.27 -16.63
CA LYS A 146 -10.06 -0.60 -17.00
C LYS A 146 -11.05 -0.39 -15.86
N SER A 147 -10.61 -0.57 -14.62
CA SER A 147 -11.45 -0.45 -13.43
C SER A 147 -11.63 1.03 -13.05
N TRP A 148 -12.88 1.47 -13.00
CA TRP A 148 -13.19 2.83 -12.56
C TRP A 148 -12.82 3.05 -11.08
N VAL A 149 -12.97 2.03 -10.23
CA VAL A 149 -12.60 2.09 -8.80
C VAL A 149 -11.10 2.28 -8.65
N LEU A 150 -10.30 1.46 -9.35
CA LEU A 150 -8.84 1.54 -9.28
C LEU A 150 -8.32 2.81 -9.97
N SER A 151 -8.84 3.17 -11.14
CA SER A 151 -8.43 4.38 -11.85
C SER A 151 -8.66 5.62 -10.99
N ARG A 152 -9.83 5.71 -10.33
CA ARG A 152 -10.14 6.84 -9.45
C ARG A 152 -9.27 6.83 -8.19
N TYR A 153 -9.05 5.67 -7.57
CA TYR A 153 -8.13 5.54 -6.45
C TYR A 153 -6.72 6.02 -6.81
N GLN A 154 -6.20 5.60 -7.97
CA GLN A 154 -4.88 6.01 -8.45
C GLN A 154 -4.76 7.51 -8.71
N GLU A 155 -5.81 8.12 -9.24
CA GLU A 155 -5.86 9.57 -9.46
C GLU A 155 -5.76 10.34 -8.12
N VAL A 156 -6.57 9.95 -7.14
CA VAL A 156 -6.56 10.59 -5.81
C VAL A 156 -5.22 10.34 -5.09
N LEU A 157 -4.69 9.13 -5.20
CA LEU A 157 -3.39 8.78 -4.63
C LEU A 157 -2.25 9.57 -5.26
N ARG A 158 -2.21 9.72 -6.59
CA ARG A 158 -1.22 10.53 -7.30
C ARG A 158 -1.22 11.97 -6.81
N ASN A 159 -2.39 12.58 -6.71
CA ASN A 159 -2.53 13.95 -6.22
C ASN A 159 -2.06 14.08 -4.76
N PHE A 160 -2.35 13.08 -3.93
CA PHE A 160 -1.90 13.05 -2.54
C PHE A 160 -0.38 12.96 -2.41
N LEU A 161 0.30 12.19 -3.28
CA LEU A 161 1.75 11.95 -3.19
C LEU A 161 2.59 13.12 -3.74
N VAL A 162 1.99 14.10 -4.38
CA VAL A 162 2.72 15.28 -4.89
C VAL A 162 3.48 15.96 -3.74
N ASN A 163 4.79 16.18 -3.96
CA ASN A 163 5.70 16.82 -3.00
C ASN A 163 5.84 16.11 -1.64
N LYS A 164 5.44 14.85 -1.53
CA LYS A 164 5.65 14.06 -0.32
C LYS A 164 6.93 13.21 -0.40
N PRO A 165 7.59 12.95 0.72
CA PRO A 165 8.69 11.98 0.76
C PRO A 165 8.16 10.56 0.57
N VAL A 166 8.44 9.97 -0.58
CA VAL A 166 7.97 8.63 -0.95
C VAL A 166 9.14 7.67 -1.08
N LEU A 167 9.00 6.49 -0.49
CA LEU A 167 9.88 5.34 -0.67
C LEU A 167 9.14 4.22 -1.40
N ILE A 168 9.63 3.83 -2.57
CA ILE A 168 9.11 2.66 -3.29
C ILE A 168 9.82 1.41 -2.79
N VAL A 169 9.05 0.45 -2.29
CA VAL A 169 9.59 -0.83 -1.83
C VAL A 169 9.58 -1.83 -2.98
N ALA A 170 10.73 -2.00 -3.61
CA ALA A 170 10.92 -3.08 -4.57
C ALA A 170 11.28 -4.37 -3.85
N ALA A 171 10.43 -5.39 -3.98
CA ALA A 171 10.77 -6.74 -3.53
C ALA A 171 11.86 -7.31 -4.45
N CYS A 172 13.11 -7.32 -3.97
CA CYS A 172 14.22 -7.96 -4.67
C CYS A 172 14.56 -9.29 -4.02
N SER A 173 14.93 -10.27 -4.85
CA SER A 173 15.60 -11.45 -4.34
C SER A 173 16.91 -11.01 -3.68
N SER A 174 17.31 -11.69 -2.60
CA SER A 174 18.49 -11.35 -1.78
C SER A 174 19.82 -11.31 -2.55
N LYS A 175 19.81 -11.60 -3.84
CA LYS A 175 20.99 -11.70 -4.71
C LYS A 175 21.09 -10.60 -5.78
N THR A 176 20.06 -9.76 -5.92
CA THR A 176 20.03 -8.75 -6.99
C THR A 176 20.02 -7.36 -6.37
N SER A 177 21.06 -6.57 -6.62
CA SER A 177 21.05 -5.14 -6.33
C SER A 177 20.05 -4.45 -7.25
N ILE A 178 19.24 -3.54 -6.70
CA ILE A 178 18.35 -2.69 -7.52
C ILE A 178 19.24 -1.66 -8.22
N THR A 179 19.28 -1.74 -9.53
CA THR A 179 19.92 -0.74 -10.37
C THR A 179 18.86 0.08 -11.11
N LEU A 180 19.26 1.22 -11.65
CA LEU A 180 18.40 2.02 -12.53
C LEU A 180 17.82 1.19 -13.67
N ASN A 181 18.64 0.31 -14.27
CA ASN A 181 18.18 -0.60 -15.32
C ASN A 181 17.12 -1.60 -14.83
N THR A 182 17.25 -2.09 -13.59
CA THR A 182 16.24 -2.98 -13.00
C THR A 182 14.89 -2.27 -12.88
N ILE A 183 14.89 -0.99 -12.52
CA ILE A 183 13.67 -0.18 -12.43
C ILE A 183 13.09 0.08 -13.82
N LYS A 184 13.91 0.56 -14.77
CA LYS A 184 13.49 0.84 -16.14
C LYS A 184 12.92 -0.38 -16.85
N ASN A 185 13.41 -1.58 -16.55
CA ASN A 185 12.93 -2.83 -17.14
C ASN A 185 11.68 -3.39 -16.43
N SER A 186 11.25 -2.81 -15.33
CA SER A 186 10.05 -3.23 -14.60
C SER A 186 8.89 -2.28 -14.85
N LYS A 187 7.92 -2.69 -15.68
CA LYS A 187 6.69 -1.92 -15.92
C LYS A 187 6.00 -1.52 -14.60
N TRP A 188 6.01 -2.41 -13.60
CA TRP A 188 5.39 -2.15 -12.30
C TRP A 188 6.13 -1.06 -11.50
N LEU A 189 7.46 -1.12 -11.41
CA LEU A 189 8.24 -0.11 -10.70
C LEU A 189 8.19 1.25 -11.42
N MET A 190 8.18 1.25 -12.75
CA MET A 190 7.96 2.45 -13.54
C MET A 190 6.62 3.09 -13.23
N TYR A 191 5.55 2.28 -13.21
CA TYR A 191 4.21 2.74 -12.85
C TYR A 191 4.15 3.34 -11.44
N GLN A 192 4.77 2.68 -10.44
CA GLN A 192 4.83 3.21 -9.09
C GLN A 192 5.62 4.52 -8.99
N ALA A 193 6.69 4.66 -9.77
CA ALA A 193 7.48 5.89 -9.83
C ALA A 193 6.67 7.05 -10.44
N GLU A 194 5.94 6.80 -11.54
CA GLU A 194 5.03 7.77 -12.14
C GLU A 194 3.91 8.17 -11.19
N LEU A 195 3.31 7.19 -10.49
CA LEU A 195 2.28 7.43 -9.49
C LEU A 195 2.77 8.34 -8.36
N ALA A 196 4.01 8.12 -7.91
CA ALA A 196 4.65 8.91 -6.85
C ALA A 196 5.27 10.23 -7.37
N ASN A 197 5.11 10.55 -8.65
CA ASN A 197 5.73 11.71 -9.31
C ASN A 197 7.26 11.76 -9.13
N ILE A 198 7.90 10.58 -9.16
CA ILE A 198 9.36 10.43 -9.02
C ILE A 198 10.00 10.44 -10.39
N ASN A 199 10.89 11.42 -10.65
CA ASN A 199 11.75 11.38 -11.82
C ASN A 199 12.87 10.35 -11.61
N ILE A 200 12.81 9.25 -12.35
CA ILE A 200 13.73 8.12 -12.23
C ILE A 200 15.17 8.50 -12.56
N GLU A 201 15.40 9.43 -13.45
CA GLU A 201 16.75 9.90 -13.80
C GLU A 201 17.45 10.62 -12.63
N ASN A 202 16.66 11.19 -11.71
CA ASN A 202 17.13 11.90 -10.53
C ASN A 202 17.14 11.04 -9.26
N LEU A 203 16.86 9.73 -9.37
CA LEU A 203 16.85 8.83 -8.22
C LEU A 203 18.24 8.75 -7.58
N LYS A 204 18.33 9.27 -6.35
CA LYS A 204 19.46 8.97 -5.46
C LYS A 204 19.17 7.62 -4.80
N PHE A 205 19.78 6.56 -5.30
CA PHE A 205 19.77 5.26 -4.64
C PHE A 205 20.48 5.40 -3.30
N LYS A 206 19.74 5.44 -2.21
CA LYS A 206 20.29 5.14 -0.90
C LYS A 206 20.24 3.63 -0.75
N GLU A 207 21.37 2.99 -0.84
CA GLU A 207 21.48 1.58 -0.53
C GLU A 207 21.18 1.40 0.96
N LEU A 208 19.97 0.94 1.26
CA LEU A 208 19.58 0.56 2.62
C LEU A 208 20.21 -0.81 2.91
N THR A 209 21.48 -0.78 3.24
CA THR A 209 22.24 -2.00 3.54
C THR A 209 21.79 -2.61 4.86
N LYS A 210 22.07 -3.91 5.05
CA LYS A 210 21.87 -4.61 6.35
C LYS A 210 22.55 -3.91 7.53
N LYS A 211 23.57 -3.08 7.29
CA LYS A 211 24.27 -2.31 8.32
C LYS A 211 23.44 -1.16 8.89
N ASN A 212 22.59 -0.54 8.06
CA ASN A 212 21.77 0.61 8.45
C ASN A 212 20.41 0.21 9.08
N GLY A 213 20.08 -1.08 9.04
CA GLY A 213 18.85 -1.65 9.59
C GLY A 213 19.11 -2.62 10.76
N LYS A 214 20.19 -2.46 11.51
CA LYS A 214 20.33 -3.19 12.77
C LYS A 214 19.35 -2.59 13.80
N VAL A 215 18.33 -3.35 14.11
CA VAL A 215 17.56 -3.26 15.34
C VAL A 215 18.37 -3.88 16.46
#